data_30e860b3f259bc9b7352fbb854cce35b
#
_entry.id   30e860b3f259bc9b7352fbb854cce35b
#
_cell.length_a   1.000
_cell.length_b   1.000
_cell.length_c   1.000
_cell.angle_alpha   90.00
_cell.angle_beta   90.00
_cell.angle_gamma   90.00
#
_symmetry.space_group_name_H-M   'P 1'
#
loop_
_entity.id
_entity.type
_entity.pdbx_description
1 polymer ?
#
loop_
_entity_poly.entity_id
_entity_poly.type
_entity_poly.pdbx_seq_one_letter_code
_entity_poly.pdbx_strand_id
1 'polypeptide(L)'
;MKVRNPEQISIPASNTTKDPGLTHSQIIRMVNLVKKTENMNIFEELWETLRNLFRSDKHSQTAARQILKDAFYFQNCDGYSKYFTGAVDEKARDRFTHRLKKFNELKEHAKDPEMMQARGSISPDNMLCVSFYIGNIEIYTQKLQLGISPSTGGIDLSNAYLSGISLNGACLRKADLSNAEMDKISLCSSNLLGADLHGAKMNNAKVISSDLSDTNLSDTDMSDTDLDDTLLRNAKMDNTILNNAYMEDTNVRGINLSKADLSGQDSAKLRSRG
;
A
#
# COMPACT_ATOMS: atom_id res chain seq x y z
N MET A 1 -19.13 -14.64 34.69
CA MET A 1 -18.49 -14.09 33.49
C MET A 1 -18.34 -15.18 32.49
N LYS A 2 -19.16 -15.20 31.42
CA LYS A 2 -19.11 -16.21 30.36
C LYS A 2 -18.18 -15.69 29.27
N VAL A 3 -17.11 -16.42 28.97
CA VAL A 3 -16.18 -16.17 27.87
C VAL A 3 -16.94 -16.41 26.57
N ARG A 4 -17.00 -15.41 25.69
CA ARG A 4 -17.60 -15.52 24.36
C ARG A 4 -16.62 -16.21 23.42
N ASN A 5 -17.11 -17.23 22.77
CA ASN A 5 -16.47 -17.99 21.70
C ASN A 5 -16.20 -17.08 20.46
N PRO A 6 -15.03 -17.12 19.82
CA PRO A 6 -14.71 -16.28 18.65
C PRO A 6 -15.08 -16.94 17.31
N GLU A 7 -16.26 -17.54 17.22
CA GLU A 7 -16.76 -18.10 15.97
C GLU A 7 -18.11 -17.47 15.63
N GLN A 8 -18.06 -16.32 14.95
CA GLN A 8 -19.08 -15.88 13.98
C GLN A 8 -18.63 -14.59 13.31
N ILE A 9 -17.78 -14.74 12.30
CA ILE A 9 -17.65 -13.69 11.28
C ILE A 9 -18.85 -13.88 10.34
N SER A 10 -19.90 -13.10 10.56
CA SER A 10 -21.03 -13.00 9.64
C SER A 10 -20.57 -12.27 8.37
N ILE A 11 -20.54 -13.00 7.27
CA ILE A 11 -20.30 -12.46 5.92
C ILE A 11 -21.59 -11.82 5.46
N PRO A 12 -21.63 -10.52 5.08
CA PRO A 12 -22.82 -9.95 4.45
C PRO A 12 -23.00 -10.59 3.06
N ALA A 13 -24.15 -11.20 2.85
CA ALA A 13 -24.58 -11.66 1.54
C ALA A 13 -24.98 -10.45 0.67
N SER A 14 -24.48 -10.44 -0.54
CA SER A 14 -24.83 -9.67 -1.75
C SER A 14 -23.82 -8.60 -2.18
N ASN A 15 -23.06 -8.93 -3.23
CA ASN A 15 -23.17 -8.28 -4.53
C ASN A 15 -22.25 -9.00 -5.52
N THR A 16 -22.76 -9.25 -6.69
CA THR A 16 -22.16 -9.96 -7.81
C THR A 16 -20.81 -9.39 -8.24
N THR A 17 -19.74 -9.81 -7.56
CA THR A 17 -18.38 -9.71 -8.08
C THR A 17 -18.05 -11.05 -8.74
N LYS A 18 -17.52 -11.02 -9.96
CA LYS A 18 -17.07 -12.20 -10.70
C LYS A 18 -16.23 -13.08 -9.76
N ASP A 19 -16.71 -14.30 -9.54
CA ASP A 19 -16.01 -15.34 -8.79
C ASP A 19 -14.61 -15.54 -9.39
N PRO A 20 -13.51 -15.45 -8.63
CA PRO A 20 -12.16 -15.64 -9.12
C PRO A 20 -11.91 -17.09 -9.63
N GLY A 21 -12.93 -17.94 -9.67
CA GLY A 21 -12.81 -19.33 -10.08
C GLY A 21 -12.23 -20.24 -8.99
N LEU A 22 -12.09 -19.74 -7.76
CA LEU A 22 -11.72 -20.51 -6.59
C LEU A 22 -12.90 -20.73 -5.66
N THR A 23 -13.13 -21.93 -5.22
CA THR A 23 -14.15 -22.23 -4.22
C THR A 23 -13.70 -21.75 -2.83
N HIS A 24 -14.65 -21.44 -1.95
CA HIS A 24 -14.38 -21.03 -0.57
C HIS A 24 -13.47 -22.05 0.16
N SER A 25 -13.67 -23.34 -0.06
CA SER A 25 -12.84 -24.42 0.50
C SER A 25 -11.40 -24.39 -0.02
N GLN A 26 -11.19 -24.07 -1.31
CA GLN A 26 -9.85 -23.94 -1.88
C GLN A 26 -9.09 -22.75 -1.27
N ILE A 27 -9.78 -21.68 -1.00
CA ILE A 27 -9.21 -20.47 -0.40
C ILE A 27 -8.85 -20.70 1.08
N ILE A 28 -9.74 -21.33 1.87
CA ILE A 28 -9.44 -21.71 3.26
C ILE A 28 -8.26 -22.67 3.32
N ARG A 29 -8.19 -23.65 2.41
CA ARG A 29 -7.06 -24.55 2.30
C ARG A 29 -5.76 -23.81 2.01
N MET A 30 -5.80 -22.83 1.13
CA MET A 30 -4.70 -21.95 0.77
C MET A 30 -4.18 -21.14 1.97
N VAL A 31 -5.06 -20.49 2.73
CA VAL A 31 -4.71 -19.75 3.94
C VAL A 31 -4.06 -20.65 4.98
N ASN A 32 -4.57 -21.88 5.14
CA ASN A 32 -4.01 -22.84 6.07
C ASN A 32 -2.65 -23.41 5.61
N LEU A 33 -2.42 -23.52 4.29
CA LEU A 33 -1.14 -23.93 3.71
C LEU A 33 -0.09 -22.82 3.91
N VAL A 34 -0.42 -21.58 3.64
CA VAL A 34 0.46 -20.42 3.89
C VAL A 34 0.90 -20.34 5.35
N LYS A 35 0.04 -20.73 6.29
CA LYS A 35 0.33 -20.73 7.73
C LYS A 35 1.20 -21.92 8.21
N LYS A 36 1.33 -22.97 7.42
CA LYS A 36 2.00 -24.25 7.82
C LYS A 36 3.35 -24.51 7.14
N THR A 37 3.95 -23.54 6.47
CA THR A 37 5.03 -23.72 5.53
C THR A 37 6.35 -24.17 6.15
N GLU A 38 6.62 -25.48 6.09
CA GLU A 38 7.97 -26.06 6.22
C GLU A 38 8.32 -27.06 5.09
N ASN A 39 7.46 -27.26 4.06
CA ASN A 39 7.65 -28.37 3.11
C ASN A 39 7.38 -27.95 1.65
N MET A 40 8.29 -28.33 0.73
CA MET A 40 8.20 -28.07 -0.72
C MET A 40 6.92 -28.62 -1.38
N ASN A 41 6.35 -29.71 -0.85
CA ASN A 41 5.09 -30.27 -1.36
C ASN A 41 3.91 -29.31 -1.17
N ILE A 42 3.97 -28.48 -0.15
CA ILE A 42 2.96 -27.46 0.15
C ILE A 42 2.98 -26.34 -0.90
N PHE A 43 4.17 -25.99 -1.41
CA PHE A 43 4.28 -24.99 -2.48
C PHE A 43 3.60 -25.47 -3.77
N GLU A 44 3.79 -26.72 -4.18
CA GLU A 44 3.17 -27.25 -5.39
C GLU A 44 1.64 -27.30 -5.25
N GLU A 45 1.13 -27.68 -4.09
CA GLU A 45 -0.31 -27.67 -3.81
C GLU A 45 -0.88 -26.24 -3.84
N LEU A 46 -0.16 -25.26 -3.29
CA LEU A 46 -0.51 -23.85 -3.36
C LEU A 46 -0.50 -23.35 -4.82
N TRP A 47 0.53 -23.70 -5.58
CA TRP A 47 0.63 -23.32 -6.99
C TRP A 47 -0.53 -23.88 -7.81
N GLU A 48 -0.83 -25.15 -7.68
CA GLU A 48 -1.96 -25.78 -8.40
C GLU A 48 -3.29 -25.12 -8.04
N THR A 49 -3.44 -24.65 -6.81
CA THR A 49 -4.63 -23.91 -6.37
C THR A 49 -4.70 -22.51 -6.98
N LEU A 50 -3.56 -21.81 -7.08
CA LEU A 50 -3.49 -20.41 -7.49
C LEU A 50 -3.32 -20.20 -9.00
N ARG A 51 -2.78 -21.19 -9.72
CA ARG A 51 -2.41 -21.00 -11.15
C ARG A 51 -3.54 -20.47 -12.03
N ASN A 52 -4.79 -20.81 -11.70
CA ASN A 52 -5.95 -20.37 -12.45
C ASN A 52 -6.26 -18.87 -12.30
N LEU A 53 -5.69 -18.21 -11.28
CA LEU A 53 -5.81 -16.74 -11.10
C LEU A 53 -4.92 -15.98 -12.06
N PHE A 54 -3.89 -16.64 -12.63
CA PHE A 54 -2.94 -16.03 -13.53
C PHE A 54 -3.34 -16.23 -14.99
N ARG A 55 -2.79 -15.39 -15.87
CA ARG A 55 -3.00 -15.52 -17.32
C ARG A 55 -2.56 -16.91 -17.78
N SER A 56 -3.28 -17.47 -18.75
CA SER A 56 -3.06 -18.85 -19.19
C SER A 56 -1.81 -19.03 -20.07
N ASP A 57 -1.15 -17.96 -20.47
CA ASP A 57 0.08 -18.04 -21.25
C ASP A 57 1.24 -18.58 -20.39
N LYS A 58 2.12 -19.37 -21.03
CA LYS A 58 3.23 -20.04 -20.35
C LYS A 58 4.19 -19.09 -19.66
N HIS A 59 4.40 -17.89 -20.21
CA HIS A 59 5.30 -16.89 -19.64
C HIS A 59 4.77 -16.38 -18.31
N SER A 60 3.52 -15.89 -18.27
CA SER A 60 2.88 -15.38 -17.05
C SER A 60 2.78 -16.44 -15.96
N GLN A 61 2.42 -17.67 -16.30
CA GLN A 61 2.36 -18.75 -15.30
C GLN A 61 3.73 -19.12 -14.76
N THR A 62 4.76 -19.16 -15.59
CA THR A 62 6.14 -19.45 -15.15
C THR A 62 6.66 -18.34 -14.24
N ALA A 63 6.46 -17.08 -14.63
CA ALA A 63 6.85 -15.91 -13.82
C ALA A 63 6.11 -15.90 -12.47
N ALA A 64 4.79 -16.03 -12.47
CA ALA A 64 3.99 -16.07 -11.25
C ALA A 64 4.41 -17.21 -10.30
N ARG A 65 4.68 -18.40 -10.85
CA ARG A 65 5.17 -19.53 -10.05
C ARG A 65 6.53 -19.26 -9.42
N GLN A 66 7.46 -18.63 -10.16
CA GLN A 66 8.78 -18.29 -9.63
C GLN A 66 8.67 -17.20 -8.55
N ILE A 67 7.88 -16.15 -8.79
CA ILE A 67 7.65 -15.07 -7.82
C ILE A 67 7.07 -15.60 -6.51
N LEU A 68 6.06 -16.48 -6.59
CA LEU A 68 5.49 -17.13 -5.41
C LEU A 68 6.52 -17.98 -4.67
N LYS A 69 7.34 -18.73 -5.40
CA LYS A 69 8.41 -19.55 -4.82
C LYS A 69 9.41 -18.68 -4.06
N ASP A 70 9.84 -17.58 -4.64
CA ASP A 70 10.78 -16.64 -4.02
C ASP A 70 10.18 -15.99 -2.76
N ALA A 71 8.92 -15.57 -2.82
CA ALA A 71 8.20 -15.03 -1.67
C ALA A 71 8.09 -16.05 -0.51
N PHE A 72 7.89 -17.33 -0.83
CA PHE A 72 7.82 -18.42 0.16
C PHE A 72 9.17 -18.79 0.76
N TYR A 73 10.24 -18.81 -0.04
CA TYR A 73 11.58 -19.11 0.46
C TYR A 73 12.05 -18.10 1.51
N PHE A 74 11.74 -16.83 1.32
CA PHE A 74 12.06 -15.77 2.28
C PHE A 74 11.33 -15.92 3.63
N GLN A 75 10.20 -16.62 3.67
CA GLN A 75 9.50 -16.88 4.94
C GLN A 75 10.22 -17.91 5.82
N ASN A 76 10.94 -18.86 5.21
CA ASN A 76 11.54 -19.99 5.93
C ASN A 76 12.97 -19.74 6.42
N CYS A 77 13.63 -18.67 5.96
CA CYS A 77 15.03 -18.40 6.33
C CYS A 77 15.20 -17.72 7.69
N ASP A 78 14.13 -17.18 8.27
CA ASP A 78 14.21 -16.47 9.54
C ASP A 78 13.25 -17.12 10.55
N GLY A 79 13.82 -17.88 11.49
CA GLY A 79 13.08 -18.32 12.67
C GLY A 79 12.36 -17.14 13.28
N TYR A 80 11.06 -17.28 13.48
CA TYR A 80 10.20 -16.28 14.14
C TYR A 80 10.89 -15.79 15.42
N SER A 81 11.51 -14.61 15.37
CA SER A 81 11.91 -13.93 16.59
C SER A 81 10.63 -13.44 17.28
N LYS A 82 10.22 -14.16 18.29
CA LYS A 82 9.05 -13.89 19.15
C LYS A 82 9.20 -12.64 20.02
N TYR A 83 10.30 -11.91 19.91
CA TYR A 83 10.62 -10.78 20.78
C TYR A 83 10.90 -9.53 19.95
N PHE A 84 9.88 -8.68 19.83
CA PHE A 84 10.07 -7.29 19.44
C PHE A 84 10.78 -6.56 20.58
N THR A 85 12.07 -6.36 20.46
CA THR A 85 12.77 -5.28 21.17
C THR A 85 12.51 -4.00 20.34
N GLY A 86 12.05 -2.93 20.95
CA GLY A 86 11.57 -1.70 20.29
C GLY A 86 12.59 -0.90 19.45
N ALA A 87 13.61 -1.57 18.89
CA ALA A 87 14.52 -1.03 17.91
C ALA A 87 13.99 -1.29 16.50
N VAL A 88 14.08 -0.30 15.62
CA VAL A 88 13.77 -0.42 14.19
C VAL A 88 14.68 -1.50 13.59
N ASP A 89 14.09 -2.63 13.21
CA ASP A 89 14.84 -3.72 12.58
C ASP A 89 14.93 -3.45 11.07
N GLU A 90 16.09 -2.99 10.61
CA GLU A 90 16.36 -2.74 9.17
C GLU A 90 16.09 -3.99 8.33
N LYS A 91 16.43 -5.17 8.82
CA LYS A 91 16.15 -6.44 8.13
C LYS A 91 14.64 -6.70 8.00
N ALA A 92 13.84 -6.26 8.99
CA ALA A 92 12.38 -6.37 8.89
C ALA A 92 11.82 -5.42 7.81
N ARG A 93 12.40 -4.21 7.69
CA ARG A 93 12.06 -3.24 6.62
C ARG A 93 12.42 -3.80 5.23
N ASP A 94 13.61 -4.40 5.08
CA ASP A 94 14.04 -5.03 3.83
C ASP A 94 13.13 -6.21 3.44
N ARG A 95 12.79 -7.07 4.39
CA ARG A 95 11.86 -8.19 4.17
C ARG A 95 10.48 -7.71 3.77
N PHE A 96 9.97 -6.66 4.42
CA PHE A 96 8.71 -6.03 4.08
C PHE A 96 8.72 -5.51 2.63
N THR A 97 9.74 -4.71 2.29
CA THR A 97 9.95 -4.17 0.94
C THR A 97 10.00 -5.29 -0.10
N HIS A 98 10.79 -6.34 0.14
CA HIS A 98 10.92 -7.46 -0.79
C HIS A 98 9.57 -8.14 -1.04
N ARG A 99 8.81 -8.44 0.02
CA ARG A 99 7.50 -9.09 -0.11
C ARG A 99 6.49 -8.25 -0.86
N LEU A 100 6.45 -6.96 -0.56
CA LEU A 100 5.53 -6.06 -1.26
C LEU A 100 5.88 -5.91 -2.73
N LYS A 101 7.18 -5.79 -3.07
CA LYS A 101 7.64 -5.80 -4.47
C LYS A 101 7.20 -7.09 -5.18
N LYS A 102 7.42 -8.24 -4.56
CA LYS A 102 7.01 -9.53 -5.13
C LYS A 102 5.49 -9.67 -5.27
N PHE A 103 4.72 -9.15 -4.33
CA PHE A 103 3.26 -9.12 -4.45
C PHE A 103 2.81 -8.25 -5.62
N ASN A 104 3.41 -7.07 -5.81
CA ASN A 104 3.11 -6.19 -6.94
C ASN A 104 3.51 -6.82 -8.29
N GLU A 105 4.69 -7.46 -8.38
CA GLU A 105 5.11 -8.22 -9.56
C GLU A 105 4.11 -9.35 -9.88
N LEU A 106 3.65 -10.07 -8.86
CA LEU A 106 2.66 -11.14 -9.00
C LEU A 106 1.33 -10.62 -9.55
N LYS A 107 0.91 -9.46 -9.08
CA LYS A 107 -0.29 -8.76 -9.53
C LYS A 107 -0.28 -8.49 -11.04
N GLU A 108 0.88 -8.18 -11.62
CA GLU A 108 1.03 -7.93 -13.07
C GLU A 108 0.71 -9.16 -13.93
N HIS A 109 0.89 -10.37 -13.39
CA HIS A 109 0.58 -11.63 -14.07
C HIS A 109 -0.83 -12.14 -13.83
N ALA A 110 -1.59 -11.50 -12.94
CA ALA A 110 -2.96 -11.89 -12.63
C ALA A 110 -3.90 -11.62 -13.82
N LYS A 111 -4.97 -12.43 -13.94
CA LYS A 111 -6.06 -12.20 -14.90
C LYS A 111 -6.86 -10.96 -14.53
N ASP A 112 -7.07 -10.76 -13.23
CA ASP A 112 -7.73 -9.63 -12.64
C ASP A 112 -6.84 -9.05 -11.53
N PRO A 113 -6.00 -8.05 -11.85
CA PRO A 113 -5.11 -7.44 -10.88
C PRO A 113 -5.81 -6.79 -9.69
N GLU A 114 -7.05 -6.32 -9.85
CA GLU A 114 -7.81 -5.66 -8.79
C GLU A 114 -8.25 -6.63 -7.68
N MET A 115 -8.26 -7.93 -7.97
CA MET A 115 -8.49 -8.97 -6.96
C MET A 115 -7.33 -9.10 -5.98
N MET A 116 -6.13 -8.62 -6.32
CA MET A 116 -4.94 -8.69 -5.47
C MET A 116 -4.69 -7.33 -4.82
N GLN A 117 -4.93 -7.25 -3.51
CA GLN A 117 -4.85 -6.00 -2.76
C GLN A 117 -3.92 -6.12 -1.56
N ALA A 118 -3.13 -5.08 -1.32
CA ALA A 118 -2.40 -4.88 -0.08
C ALA A 118 -3.06 -3.72 0.69
N ARG A 119 -3.58 -3.99 1.88
CA ARG A 119 -4.24 -2.99 2.73
C ARG A 119 -3.43 -2.79 3.99
N GLY A 120 -3.07 -1.56 4.27
CA GLY A 120 -2.29 -1.20 5.44
C GLY A 120 -3.10 -0.42 6.47
N SER A 121 -2.64 -0.48 7.70
CA SER A 121 -3.08 0.40 8.79
C SER A 121 -1.91 0.72 9.69
N ILE A 122 -1.95 1.88 10.34
CA ILE A 122 -0.95 2.28 11.31
C ILE A 122 -1.63 2.37 12.66
N SER A 123 -1.11 1.61 13.63
CA SER A 123 -1.64 1.58 14.98
C SER A 123 -1.04 2.71 15.85
N PRO A 124 -1.69 3.07 16.99
CA PRO A 124 -1.21 4.14 17.86
C PRO A 124 0.19 3.90 18.45
N ASP A 125 0.66 2.66 18.50
CA ASP A 125 2.00 2.25 18.92
C ASP A 125 3.01 2.23 17.77
N ASN A 126 2.73 2.95 16.67
CA ASN A 126 3.56 3.10 15.48
C ASN A 126 3.87 1.78 14.77
N MET A 127 2.94 0.87 14.77
CA MET A 127 3.09 -0.37 14.00
C MET A 127 2.35 -0.27 12.67
N LEU A 128 3.08 -0.43 11.57
CA LEU A 128 2.51 -0.63 10.25
C LEU A 128 2.10 -2.09 10.11
N CYS A 129 0.81 -2.33 9.94
CA CYS A 129 0.25 -3.65 9.65
C CYS A 129 -0.21 -3.66 8.19
N VAL A 130 0.32 -4.56 7.37
CA VAL A 130 -0.12 -4.72 5.97
C VAL A 130 -0.64 -6.12 5.76
N SER A 131 -1.90 -6.21 5.37
CA SER A 131 -2.58 -7.46 5.01
C SER A 131 -2.71 -7.58 3.50
N PHE A 132 -2.40 -8.75 2.98
CA PHE A 132 -2.48 -9.09 1.57
C PHE A 132 -3.75 -9.90 1.31
N TYR A 133 -4.49 -9.54 0.27
CA TYR A 133 -5.78 -10.11 -0.06
C TYR A 133 -5.81 -10.67 -1.48
N ILE A 134 -6.60 -11.73 -1.66
CA ILE A 134 -7.10 -12.15 -2.96
C ILE A 134 -8.64 -12.11 -2.87
N GLY A 135 -9.27 -11.21 -3.62
CA GLY A 135 -10.66 -10.86 -3.42
C GLY A 135 -10.90 -10.30 -2.02
N ASN A 136 -11.82 -10.92 -1.28
CA ASN A 136 -12.13 -10.52 0.09
C ASN A 136 -11.41 -11.35 1.16
N ILE A 137 -10.46 -12.21 0.77
CA ILE A 137 -9.81 -13.15 1.67
C ILE A 137 -8.41 -12.69 1.99
N GLU A 138 -8.17 -12.46 3.29
CA GLU A 138 -6.84 -12.19 3.80
C GLU A 138 -5.99 -13.46 3.75
N ILE A 139 -4.89 -13.40 2.99
CA ILE A 139 -3.95 -14.51 2.86
C ILE A 139 -2.78 -14.41 3.83
N TYR A 140 -2.37 -13.19 4.16
CA TYR A 140 -1.22 -12.96 5.02
C TYR A 140 -1.24 -11.53 5.58
N THR A 141 -0.77 -11.36 6.83
CA THR A 141 -0.53 -10.03 7.43
C THR A 141 0.90 -9.94 7.91
N GLN A 142 1.56 -8.84 7.53
CA GLN A 142 2.88 -8.48 8.02
C GLN A 142 2.79 -7.25 8.91
N LYS A 143 3.58 -7.25 9.99
CA LYS A 143 3.70 -6.13 10.93
C LYS A 143 5.13 -5.61 10.91
N LEU A 144 5.26 -4.29 10.90
CA LEU A 144 6.55 -3.60 10.94
C LEU A 144 6.49 -2.51 12.01
N GLN A 145 7.38 -2.56 13.00
CA GLN A 145 7.55 -1.48 13.96
C GLN A 145 8.22 -0.30 13.28
N LEU A 146 7.62 0.89 13.39
CA LEU A 146 8.15 2.13 12.82
C LEU A 146 8.86 2.94 13.90
N GLY A 147 9.97 3.55 13.52
CA GLY A 147 10.67 4.55 14.33
C GLY A 147 9.95 5.90 14.35
N ILE A 148 10.52 6.83 15.10
CA ILE A 148 10.16 8.23 15.07
C ILE A 148 11.25 8.99 14.32
N SER A 149 10.87 9.78 13.33
CA SER A 149 11.79 10.62 12.58
C SER A 149 12.28 11.78 13.43
N PRO A 150 13.60 12.00 13.51
CA PRO A 150 14.17 13.14 14.22
C PRO A 150 13.82 14.49 13.57
N SER A 151 13.55 14.50 12.26
CA SER A 151 13.30 15.71 11.48
C SER A 151 11.88 16.24 11.69
N THR A 152 10.89 15.36 11.71
CA THR A 152 9.48 15.72 11.77
C THR A 152 8.83 15.47 13.14
N GLY A 153 9.41 14.58 13.95
CA GLY A 153 8.84 14.08 15.19
C GLY A 153 7.62 13.15 14.99
N GLY A 154 7.32 12.79 13.74
CA GLY A 154 6.31 11.79 13.39
C GLY A 154 6.93 10.41 13.12
N ILE A 155 6.12 9.48 12.64
CA ILE A 155 6.60 8.14 12.26
C ILE A 155 7.59 8.22 11.10
N ASP A 156 8.63 7.40 11.15
CA ASP A 156 9.67 7.32 10.12
C ASP A 156 9.30 6.27 9.07
N LEU A 157 8.91 6.75 7.89
CA LEU A 157 8.66 6.00 6.66
C LEU A 157 9.56 6.51 5.52
N SER A 158 10.64 7.24 5.86
CA SER A 158 11.58 7.74 4.86
C SER A 158 12.19 6.61 4.05
N ASN A 159 12.33 6.81 2.74
CA ASN A 159 12.82 5.81 1.79
C ASN A 159 12.03 4.49 1.79
N ALA A 160 10.83 4.45 2.37
CA ALA A 160 10.04 3.23 2.42
C ALA A 160 9.44 2.89 1.04
N TYR A 161 9.36 1.59 0.72
CA TYR A 161 8.60 1.11 -0.43
C TYR A 161 7.15 0.81 0.00
N LEU A 162 6.22 1.64 -0.47
CA LEU A 162 4.78 1.58 -0.13
C LEU A 162 3.90 1.52 -1.39
N SER A 163 4.50 1.27 -2.56
CA SER A 163 3.78 1.29 -3.83
C SER A 163 2.64 0.26 -3.85
N GLY A 164 1.48 0.69 -4.32
CA GLY A 164 0.30 -0.15 -4.48
C GLY A 164 -0.42 -0.56 -3.18
N ILE A 165 -0.02 -0.04 -2.02
CA ILE A 165 -0.72 -0.26 -0.74
C ILE A 165 -1.92 0.70 -0.63
N SER A 166 -3.01 0.23 -0.02
CA SER A 166 -4.07 1.10 0.47
C SER A 166 -3.84 1.41 1.96
N LEU A 167 -3.62 2.69 2.26
CA LEU A 167 -3.51 3.27 3.61
C LEU A 167 -4.66 4.28 3.86
N ASN A 168 -5.84 4.01 3.31
CA ASN A 168 -7.00 4.89 3.44
C ASN A 168 -7.36 5.13 4.91
N GLY A 169 -7.65 6.39 5.26
CA GLY A 169 -7.98 6.80 6.62
C GLY A 169 -6.79 6.78 7.59
N ALA A 170 -5.57 6.57 7.12
CA ALA A 170 -4.40 6.54 7.99
C ALA A 170 -4.11 7.90 8.63
N CYS A 171 -3.66 7.89 9.88
CA CYS A 171 -3.11 9.06 10.56
C CYS A 171 -1.59 9.12 10.34
N LEU A 172 -1.17 9.97 9.40
CA LEU A 172 0.21 10.18 8.97
C LEU A 172 0.69 11.61 9.31
N ARG A 173 0.09 12.22 10.35
CA ARG A 173 0.48 13.57 10.80
C ARG A 173 1.96 13.62 11.13
N LYS A 174 2.66 14.61 10.52
CA LYS A 174 4.11 14.79 10.68
C LYS A 174 4.94 13.55 10.32
N ALA A 175 4.39 12.57 9.60
CA ALA A 175 5.17 11.42 9.13
C ALA A 175 6.33 11.90 8.25
N ASP A 176 7.47 11.25 8.37
CA ASP A 176 8.56 11.39 7.43
C ASP A 176 8.37 10.35 6.33
N LEU A 177 7.98 10.81 5.16
CA LEU A 177 7.78 10.02 3.93
C LEU A 177 8.79 10.48 2.86
N SER A 178 9.86 11.17 3.27
CA SER A 178 10.86 11.68 2.33
C SER A 178 11.48 10.55 1.50
N ASN A 179 11.56 10.78 0.20
CA ASN A 179 12.07 9.82 -0.80
C ASN A 179 11.35 8.45 -0.80
N ALA A 180 10.16 8.34 -0.23
CA ALA A 180 9.39 7.09 -0.27
C ALA A 180 8.91 6.77 -1.68
N GLU A 181 8.92 5.48 -2.04
CA GLU A 181 8.31 4.97 -3.27
C GLU A 181 6.84 4.62 -2.98
N MET A 182 5.90 5.44 -3.47
CA MET A 182 4.47 5.35 -3.20
C MET A 182 3.62 5.35 -4.47
N ASP A 183 4.16 4.90 -5.59
CA ASP A 183 3.40 4.80 -6.84
C ASP A 183 2.14 3.96 -6.66
N LYS A 184 1.01 4.42 -7.19
CA LYS A 184 -0.30 3.76 -7.08
C LYS A 184 -0.76 3.50 -5.63
N ILE A 185 -0.22 4.21 -4.64
CA ILE A 185 -0.71 4.17 -3.26
C ILE A 185 -2.13 4.72 -3.19
N SER A 186 -2.94 4.21 -2.26
CA SER A 186 -4.21 4.84 -1.93
C SER A 186 -4.18 5.39 -0.50
N LEU A 187 -4.36 6.71 -0.39
CA LEU A 187 -4.35 7.49 0.85
C LEU A 187 -5.68 8.24 1.05
N CYS A 188 -6.77 7.77 0.42
CA CYS A 188 -8.05 8.47 0.51
C CYS A 188 -8.49 8.69 1.96
N SER A 189 -9.01 9.89 2.26
CA SER A 189 -9.47 10.28 3.60
C SER A 189 -8.40 10.18 4.70
N SER A 190 -7.11 10.27 4.33
CA SER A 190 -5.98 10.21 5.27
C SER A 190 -5.59 11.58 5.78
N ASN A 191 -4.95 11.62 6.95
CA ASN A 191 -4.43 12.85 7.55
C ASN A 191 -2.91 12.88 7.48
N LEU A 192 -2.36 13.68 6.57
CA LEU A 192 -0.92 13.91 6.36
C LEU A 192 -0.47 15.31 6.83
N LEU A 193 -1.27 16.00 7.64
CA LEU A 193 -0.95 17.36 8.11
C LEU A 193 0.49 17.48 8.60
N GLY A 194 1.27 18.35 7.97
CA GLY A 194 2.66 18.62 8.32
C GLY A 194 3.64 17.48 8.03
N ALA A 195 3.26 16.50 7.23
CA ALA A 195 4.17 15.42 6.82
C ALA A 195 5.27 15.93 5.87
N ASP A 196 6.41 15.25 5.85
CA ASP A 196 7.47 15.47 4.87
C ASP A 196 7.41 14.42 3.77
N LEU A 197 7.10 14.87 2.55
CA LEU A 197 7.00 14.06 1.33
C LEU A 197 8.08 14.45 0.31
N HIS A 198 9.11 15.21 0.74
CA HIS A 198 10.17 15.67 -0.14
C HIS A 198 10.77 14.51 -0.96
N GLY A 199 10.83 14.68 -2.27
CA GLY A 199 11.40 13.68 -3.18
C GLY A 199 10.63 12.36 -3.28
N ALA A 200 9.45 12.25 -2.70
CA ALA A 200 8.64 11.03 -2.80
C ALA A 200 8.12 10.80 -4.23
N LYS A 201 7.86 9.54 -4.59
CA LYS A 201 7.25 9.15 -5.85
C LYS A 201 5.82 8.70 -5.60
N MET A 202 4.86 9.42 -6.18
CA MET A 202 3.42 9.19 -5.97
C MET A 202 2.65 9.08 -7.29
N ASN A 203 3.30 8.62 -8.36
CA ASN A 203 2.65 8.49 -9.66
C ASN A 203 1.39 7.63 -9.58
N ASN A 204 0.30 8.10 -10.18
CA ASN A 204 -1.00 7.40 -10.17
C ASN A 204 -1.54 7.12 -8.74
N ALA A 205 -1.13 7.87 -7.73
CA ALA A 205 -1.65 7.75 -6.38
C ALA A 205 -3.11 8.24 -6.28
N LYS A 206 -3.85 7.75 -5.28
CA LYS A 206 -5.18 8.25 -4.92
C LYS A 206 -5.12 8.92 -3.56
N VAL A 207 -5.37 10.22 -3.51
CA VAL A 207 -5.24 11.04 -2.30
C VAL A 207 -6.54 11.79 -1.99
N ILE A 208 -7.64 11.33 -2.56
CA ILE A 208 -8.97 11.95 -2.53
C ILE A 208 -9.40 12.26 -1.09
N SER A 209 -9.96 13.46 -0.87
CA SER A 209 -10.53 13.90 0.41
C SER A 209 -9.54 13.84 1.58
N SER A 210 -8.25 14.02 1.34
CA SER A 210 -7.19 13.94 2.36
C SER A 210 -6.70 15.31 2.82
N ASP A 211 -6.08 15.37 3.99
CA ASP A 211 -5.47 16.59 4.50
C ASP A 211 -3.94 16.55 4.36
N LEU A 212 -3.43 17.29 3.35
CA LEU A 212 -2.01 17.53 3.10
C LEU A 212 -1.63 18.97 3.46
N SER A 213 -2.37 19.63 4.35
CA SER A 213 -2.03 21.00 4.78
C SER A 213 -0.64 21.02 5.46
N ASP A 214 0.11 22.10 5.24
CA ASP A 214 1.44 22.31 5.81
C ASP A 214 2.48 21.22 5.45
N THR A 215 2.23 20.37 4.45
CA THR A 215 3.17 19.32 3.99
C THR A 215 4.34 19.93 3.20
N ASN A 216 5.46 19.22 3.20
CA ASN A 216 6.55 19.47 2.28
C ASN A 216 6.44 18.50 1.09
N LEU A 217 5.98 19.00 -0.05
CA LEU A 217 5.85 18.29 -1.31
C LEU A 217 6.96 18.68 -2.32
N SER A 218 8.02 19.37 -1.86
CA SER A 218 9.10 19.78 -2.77
C SER A 218 9.75 18.55 -3.42
N ASP A 219 10.02 18.68 -4.73
CA ASP A 219 10.63 17.62 -5.54
C ASP A 219 9.82 16.29 -5.60
N THR A 220 8.54 16.30 -5.18
CA THR A 220 7.66 15.13 -5.23
C THR A 220 7.11 14.93 -6.64
N ASP A 221 7.09 13.68 -7.13
CA ASP A 221 6.43 13.33 -8.38
C ASP A 221 5.01 12.82 -8.11
N MET A 222 4.02 13.64 -8.44
CA MET A 222 2.58 13.39 -8.29
C MET A 222 1.88 13.31 -9.66
N SER A 223 2.59 12.87 -10.71
CA SER A 223 2.01 12.71 -12.04
C SER A 223 0.83 11.74 -12.02
N ASP A 224 -0.25 12.08 -12.74
CA ASP A 224 -1.47 11.29 -12.83
C ASP A 224 -2.13 10.98 -11.44
N THR A 225 -1.81 11.76 -10.41
CA THR A 225 -2.36 11.60 -9.05
C THR A 225 -3.78 12.16 -8.96
N ASP A 226 -4.66 11.48 -8.23
CA ASP A 226 -6.01 11.94 -7.93
C ASP A 226 -6.01 12.67 -6.57
N LEU A 227 -6.16 14.00 -6.62
CA LEU A 227 -6.16 14.93 -5.49
C LEU A 227 -7.53 15.58 -5.27
N ASP A 228 -8.60 15.04 -5.85
CA ASP A 228 -9.94 15.63 -5.72
C ASP A 228 -10.33 15.79 -4.23
N ASP A 229 -11.01 16.91 -3.90
CA ASP A 229 -11.41 17.26 -2.54
C ASP A 229 -10.27 17.36 -1.50
N THR A 230 -9.01 17.42 -1.93
CA THR A 230 -7.83 17.40 -1.04
C THR A 230 -7.53 18.79 -0.48
N LEU A 231 -7.05 18.85 0.77
CA LEU A 231 -6.56 20.08 1.39
C LEU A 231 -5.05 20.18 1.23
N LEU A 232 -4.57 21.18 0.48
CA LEU A 232 -3.16 21.49 0.25
C LEU A 232 -2.73 22.83 0.88
N ARG A 233 -3.48 23.34 1.86
CA ARG A 233 -3.20 24.67 2.43
C ARG A 233 -1.77 24.77 2.95
N ASN A 234 -1.06 25.84 2.55
CA ASN A 234 0.32 26.12 2.93
C ASN A 234 1.33 25.01 2.58
N ALA A 235 0.98 24.04 1.74
CA ALA A 235 1.93 23.01 1.31
C ALA A 235 3.08 23.64 0.51
N LYS A 236 4.30 23.16 0.69
CA LYS A 236 5.46 23.57 -0.11
C LYS A 236 5.48 22.74 -1.38
N MET A 237 5.49 23.41 -2.54
CA MET A 237 5.33 22.80 -3.86
C MET A 237 6.52 23.08 -4.80
N ASP A 238 7.71 23.40 -4.26
CA ASP A 238 8.87 23.71 -5.09
C ASP A 238 9.27 22.46 -5.92
N ASN A 239 9.32 22.60 -7.25
CA ASN A 239 9.63 21.53 -8.21
C ASN A 239 8.69 20.30 -8.12
N THR A 240 7.52 20.41 -7.52
CA THR A 240 6.53 19.33 -7.51
C THR A 240 6.02 19.09 -8.93
N ILE A 241 5.96 17.83 -9.36
CA ILE A 241 5.42 17.42 -10.65
C ILE A 241 3.96 17.03 -10.46
N LEU A 242 3.05 17.76 -11.12
CA LEU A 242 1.59 17.54 -11.08
C LEU A 242 1.02 17.27 -12.48
N ASN A 243 1.83 16.71 -13.37
CA ASN A 243 1.40 16.42 -14.75
C ASN A 243 0.14 15.54 -14.74
N ASN A 244 -0.92 15.99 -15.41
CA ASN A 244 -2.19 15.28 -15.51
C ASN A 244 -2.84 14.95 -14.13
N ALA A 245 -2.45 15.56 -13.02
CA ALA A 245 -3.08 15.30 -11.74
C ALA A 245 -4.54 15.81 -11.75
N TYR A 246 -5.46 15.07 -11.14
CA TYR A 246 -6.84 15.48 -10.93
C TYR A 246 -6.91 16.33 -9.67
N MET A 247 -7.51 17.54 -9.76
CA MET A 247 -7.52 18.51 -8.66
C MET A 247 -8.90 19.18 -8.53
N GLU A 248 -9.98 18.44 -8.76
CA GLU A 248 -11.32 18.97 -8.61
C GLU A 248 -11.60 19.24 -7.12
N ASP A 249 -12.14 20.43 -6.81
CA ASP A 249 -12.42 20.90 -5.46
C ASP A 249 -11.23 20.87 -4.46
N THR A 250 -9.99 20.77 -4.99
CA THR A 250 -8.77 20.84 -4.20
C THR A 250 -8.58 22.24 -3.59
N ASN A 251 -8.30 22.32 -2.29
CA ASN A 251 -8.04 23.59 -1.61
C ASN A 251 -6.56 23.96 -1.68
N VAL A 252 -6.23 24.89 -2.55
CA VAL A 252 -4.86 25.36 -2.83
C VAL A 252 -4.50 26.69 -2.14
N ARG A 253 -5.20 27.05 -1.07
CA ARG A 253 -4.96 28.32 -0.37
C ARG A 253 -3.56 28.37 0.26
N GLY A 254 -2.83 29.47 -0.02
CA GLY A 254 -1.51 29.71 0.58
C GLY A 254 -0.36 28.91 -0.04
N ILE A 255 -0.60 28.20 -1.16
CA ILE A 255 0.48 27.51 -1.88
C ILE A 255 1.08 28.39 -2.97
N ASN A 256 2.35 28.12 -3.31
CA ASN A 256 3.04 28.76 -4.41
C ASN A 256 3.34 27.70 -5.51
N LEU A 257 2.59 27.79 -6.60
CA LEU A 257 2.74 26.87 -7.76
C LEU A 257 3.72 27.38 -8.83
N SER A 258 4.43 28.51 -8.59
CA SER A 258 5.29 29.13 -9.62
C SER A 258 6.43 28.22 -10.10
N LYS A 259 6.84 27.25 -9.31
CA LYS A 259 7.88 26.28 -9.63
C LYS A 259 7.36 24.84 -9.82
N ALA A 260 6.05 24.63 -9.67
CA ALA A 260 5.45 23.33 -9.90
C ALA A 260 5.25 23.09 -11.42
N ASP A 261 5.41 21.84 -11.85
CA ASP A 261 5.07 21.43 -13.21
C ASP A 261 3.59 21.04 -13.29
N LEU A 262 2.80 21.88 -13.96
CA LEU A 262 1.36 21.74 -14.15
C LEU A 262 1.01 21.33 -15.57
N SER A 263 1.94 20.74 -16.33
CA SER A 263 1.66 20.31 -17.70
C SER A 263 0.49 19.32 -17.74
N GLY A 264 -0.38 19.47 -18.73
CA GLY A 264 -1.62 18.68 -18.82
C GLY A 264 -2.77 19.16 -17.92
N GLN A 265 -2.55 20.16 -17.05
CA GLN A 265 -3.59 20.76 -16.22
C GLN A 265 -4.37 21.87 -16.96
N ASP A 266 -5.67 21.94 -16.69
CA ASP A 266 -6.46 23.12 -17.07
C ASP A 266 -6.18 24.28 -16.10
N SER A 267 -5.16 25.08 -16.44
CA SER A 267 -4.69 26.21 -15.60
C SER A 267 -5.77 27.26 -15.32
N ALA A 268 -6.86 27.30 -16.09
CA ALA A 268 -7.98 28.20 -15.85
C ALA A 268 -8.81 27.79 -14.62
N LYS A 269 -8.93 26.48 -14.37
CA LYS A 269 -9.65 25.95 -13.21
C LYS A 269 -8.89 26.16 -11.91
N LEU A 270 -7.56 26.07 -11.93
CA LEU A 270 -6.72 26.26 -10.73
C LEU A 270 -6.71 27.73 -10.24
N ARG A 271 -6.72 28.72 -11.16
CA ARG A 271 -6.67 30.14 -10.83
C ARG A 271 -7.96 30.70 -10.19
N SER A 272 -9.09 30.04 -10.36
CA SER A 272 -10.38 30.50 -9.83
C SER A 272 -10.62 30.16 -8.35
N ARG A 273 -9.72 29.40 -7.72
CA ARG A 273 -9.90 28.81 -6.38
C ARG A 273 -8.84 29.24 -5.35
N GLY A 274 -7.87 30.09 -5.73
CA GLY A 274 -6.79 30.64 -4.87
C GLY A 274 -7.09 32.02 -4.27
#